data_2a7ebf91d46d122f3376a06c73007d07
#
_entry.id   2a7ebf91d46d122f3376a06c73007d07
#
_cell.length_a   1.000
_cell.length_b   1.000
_cell.length_c   1.000
_cell.angle_alpha   90.00
_cell.angle_beta   90.00
_cell.angle_gamma   90.00
#
_symmetry.space_group_name_H-M   'P 1'
#
loop_
_entity.id
_entity.type
_entity.pdbx_description
1 polymer ?
#
loop_
_entity_poly.entity_id
_entity_poly.type
_entity_poly.pdbx_seq_one_letter_code
_entity_poly.pdbx_strand_id
1 'polypeptide(L)'
;QAALSNMGVRFGYYIMNAVLVLFLCSKFGLSDETSGIIYSFFYAGIYVLSLVGGIIADHTQNYKGTIMTGLIIMASGYVILSIPILATAGNITWLLPMTCLALFLIAFGNGLFKGNLQAIVGQMYDNYEAEAAKKGEEALRLAKGKRDSGFQIFYVFINIGGLIAPFVAPLLRSWWLKVNGLTYDASLPALCHKYLNEGASMSADAMQNLNELVTQVGGSSTDLSAFCTQYLDIFNTGIHYSFIASVVQMLISLVIFI
;
A
#
# COMPACT_ATOMS: atom_id res chain seq x y z
N GLN A 1 21.66 5.55 0.16
CA GLN A 1 20.97 4.43 0.76
C GLN A 1 19.65 4.87 1.42
N ALA A 2 19.65 5.70 2.48
CA ALA A 2 18.46 6.10 3.22
C ALA A 2 17.36 6.73 2.34
N ALA A 3 17.70 7.64 1.42
CA ALA A 3 16.76 8.29 0.51
C ALA A 3 16.09 7.28 -0.44
N LEU A 4 16.85 6.37 -1.02
CA LEU A 4 16.35 5.33 -1.92
C LEU A 4 15.46 4.32 -1.18
N SER A 5 15.87 3.90 0.01
CA SER A 5 15.04 3.01 0.85
C SER A 5 13.71 3.68 1.22
N ASN A 6 13.73 4.98 1.56
CA ASN A 6 12.52 5.73 1.86
C ASN A 6 11.61 5.88 0.63
N MET A 7 12.18 6.11 -0.55
CA MET A 7 11.42 6.14 -1.81
C MET A 7 10.62 4.84 -1.99
N GLY A 8 11.24 3.68 -1.76
CA GLY A 8 10.58 2.40 -1.89
C GLY A 8 9.47 2.17 -0.88
N VAL A 9 9.68 2.53 0.39
CA VAL A 9 8.65 2.46 1.43
C VAL A 9 7.47 3.37 1.09
N ARG A 10 7.74 4.58 0.60
CA ARG A 10 6.70 5.52 0.16
C ARG A 10 5.94 5.02 -1.05
N PHE A 11 6.62 4.41 -2.00
CA PHE A 11 5.96 3.77 -3.14
C PHE A 11 4.91 2.74 -2.69
N GLY A 12 5.27 1.80 -1.82
CA GLY A 12 4.32 0.83 -1.27
C GLY A 12 3.15 1.48 -0.52
N TYR A 13 3.43 2.48 0.31
CA TYR A 13 2.40 3.24 1.03
C TYR A 13 1.41 3.94 0.08
N TYR A 14 1.89 4.60 -0.96
CA TYR A 14 1.01 5.30 -1.91
C TYR A 14 0.24 4.35 -2.82
N ILE A 15 0.78 3.18 -3.15
CA ILE A 15 -0.02 2.11 -3.78
C ILE A 15 -1.18 1.72 -2.87
N MET A 16 -0.91 1.49 -1.58
CA MET A 16 -1.94 1.14 -0.61
C MET A 16 -3.02 2.22 -0.52
N ASN A 17 -2.63 3.49 -0.42
CA ASN A 17 -3.57 4.61 -0.41
C ASN A 17 -4.47 4.65 -1.65
N ALA A 18 -3.91 4.32 -2.82
CA ALA A 18 -4.65 4.37 -4.08
C ALA A 18 -5.67 3.24 -4.24
N VAL A 19 -5.47 2.08 -3.60
CA VAL A 19 -6.28 0.89 -3.89
C VAL A 19 -6.99 0.27 -2.69
N LEU A 20 -6.68 0.67 -1.44
CA LEU A 20 -7.17 -0.05 -0.26
C LEU A 20 -8.69 -0.08 -0.15
N VAL A 21 -9.37 1.05 -0.29
CA VAL A 21 -10.83 1.11 -0.22
C VAL A 21 -11.45 0.28 -1.36
N LEU A 22 -10.98 0.48 -2.57
CA LEU A 22 -11.44 -0.28 -3.74
C LEU A 22 -11.19 -1.78 -3.56
N PHE A 23 -10.05 -2.18 -3.01
CA PHE A 23 -9.71 -3.55 -2.71
C PHE A 23 -10.66 -4.18 -1.71
N LEU A 24 -10.96 -3.50 -0.61
CA LEU A 24 -11.90 -3.98 0.41
C LEU A 24 -13.31 -4.13 -0.15
N CYS A 25 -13.79 -3.15 -0.91
CA CYS A 25 -15.09 -3.20 -1.54
C CYS A 25 -15.19 -4.32 -2.59
N SER A 26 -14.20 -4.43 -3.48
CA SER A 26 -14.24 -5.38 -4.59
C SER A 26 -13.96 -6.81 -4.15
N LYS A 27 -13.11 -7.03 -3.16
CA LYS A 27 -12.77 -8.37 -2.69
C LYS A 27 -13.81 -8.94 -1.73
N PHE A 28 -14.21 -8.16 -0.74
CA PHE A 28 -15.08 -8.61 0.35
C PHE A 28 -16.54 -8.18 0.19
N GLY A 29 -16.84 -7.36 -0.80
CA GLY A 29 -18.19 -6.79 -0.95
C GLY A 29 -18.59 -5.85 0.18
N LEU A 30 -17.62 -5.24 0.88
CA LEU A 30 -17.88 -4.29 1.94
C LEU A 30 -18.44 -2.98 1.35
N SER A 31 -19.26 -2.28 2.15
CA SER A 31 -19.72 -0.94 1.81
C SER A 31 -18.55 0.06 1.80
N ASP A 32 -18.72 1.16 1.08
CA ASP A 32 -17.75 2.26 1.07
C ASP A 32 -17.52 2.81 2.48
N GLU A 33 -18.57 2.86 3.30
CA GLU A 33 -18.50 3.31 4.70
C GLU A 33 -17.61 2.38 5.53
N THR A 34 -17.85 1.07 5.51
CA THR A 34 -17.07 0.09 6.27
C THR A 34 -15.61 0.06 5.80
N SER A 35 -15.40 0.08 4.49
CA SER A 35 -14.05 0.13 3.89
C SER A 35 -13.32 1.42 4.26
N GLY A 36 -14.04 2.55 4.29
CA GLY A 36 -13.53 3.84 4.73
C GLY A 36 -13.13 3.85 6.21
N ILE A 37 -13.89 3.18 7.07
CA ILE A 37 -13.55 3.01 8.49
C ILE A 37 -12.24 2.21 8.64
N ILE A 38 -12.12 1.07 7.96
CA ILE A 38 -10.89 0.27 7.98
C ILE A 38 -9.69 1.10 7.47
N TYR A 39 -9.87 1.82 6.37
CA TYR A 39 -8.85 2.72 5.84
C TYR A 39 -8.44 3.79 6.86
N SER A 40 -9.41 4.39 7.56
CA SER A 40 -9.16 5.43 8.56
C SER A 40 -8.37 4.89 9.75
N PHE A 41 -8.70 3.70 10.24
CA PHE A 41 -7.94 3.03 11.30
C PHE A 41 -6.52 2.68 10.84
N PHE A 42 -6.35 2.20 9.62
CA PHE A 42 -5.04 1.94 9.04
C PHE A 42 -4.20 3.21 8.97
N TYR A 43 -4.78 4.28 8.45
CA TYR A 43 -4.11 5.57 8.29
C TYR A 43 -3.73 6.19 9.64
N ALA A 44 -4.66 6.24 10.59
CA ALA A 44 -4.40 6.72 11.96
C ALA A 44 -3.35 5.85 12.66
N GLY A 45 -3.43 4.53 12.48
CA GLY A 45 -2.48 3.56 13.02
C GLY A 45 -1.04 3.85 12.61
N ILE A 46 -0.80 4.24 11.36
CA ILE A 46 0.54 4.60 10.87
C ILE A 46 1.15 5.74 11.71
N TYR A 47 0.36 6.76 12.06
CA TYR A 47 0.85 7.88 12.85
C TYR A 47 1.04 7.54 14.33
N VAL A 48 0.09 6.86 14.94
CA VAL A 48 0.17 6.42 16.34
C VAL A 48 1.34 5.45 16.54
N LEU A 49 1.47 4.48 15.64
CA LEU A 49 2.55 3.49 15.71
C LEU A 49 3.92 4.08 15.36
N SER A 50 3.98 5.22 14.66
CA SER A 50 5.23 5.95 14.46
C SER A 50 5.77 6.52 15.77
N LEU A 51 4.91 6.95 16.67
CA LEU A 51 5.32 7.39 18.01
C LEU A 51 5.87 6.21 18.82
N VAL A 52 5.18 5.06 18.77
CA VAL A 52 5.65 3.82 19.42
C VAL A 52 6.99 3.39 18.86
N GLY A 53 7.17 3.44 17.53
CA GLY A 53 8.43 3.12 16.87
C GLY A 53 9.60 4.02 17.29
N GLY A 54 9.34 5.32 17.48
CA GLY A 54 10.31 6.27 18.03
C GLY A 54 10.72 5.90 19.46
N ILE A 55 9.76 5.63 20.34
CA ILE A 55 10.02 5.23 21.73
C ILE A 55 10.85 3.94 21.78
N ILE A 56 10.55 2.94 20.96
CA ILE A 56 11.32 1.70 20.89
C ILE A 56 12.77 1.97 20.48
N ALA A 57 12.98 2.78 19.45
CA ALA A 57 14.32 3.10 18.97
C ALA A 57 15.14 3.91 20.00
N ASP A 58 14.51 4.86 20.68
CA ASP A 58 15.13 5.67 21.70
C ASP A 58 15.51 4.83 22.94
N HIS A 59 14.65 3.89 23.33
CA HIS A 59 14.92 3.00 24.46
C HIS A 59 16.02 1.99 24.13
N THR A 60 16.02 1.44 22.94
CA THR A 60 17.01 0.42 22.54
C THR A 60 18.32 1.02 22.03
N GLN A 61 18.34 2.32 21.71
CA GLN A 61 19.45 3.04 21.06
C GLN A 61 19.94 2.37 19.76
N ASN A 62 19.10 1.53 19.16
CA ASN A 62 19.40 0.77 17.95
C ASN A 62 18.47 1.16 16.79
N TYR A 63 18.64 2.37 16.30
CA TYR A 63 17.83 2.90 15.20
C TYR A 63 17.93 2.05 13.93
N LYS A 64 19.14 1.58 13.55
CA LYS A 64 19.32 0.73 12.38
C LYS A 64 18.55 -0.58 12.50
N GLY A 65 18.67 -1.25 13.64
CA GLY A 65 17.93 -2.50 13.92
C GLY A 65 16.41 -2.30 13.88
N THR A 66 15.92 -1.22 14.49
CA THR A 66 14.49 -0.87 14.50
C THR A 66 13.96 -0.63 13.08
N ILE A 67 14.71 0.08 12.22
CA ILE A 67 14.35 0.31 10.82
C ILE A 67 14.31 -1.00 10.03
N MET A 68 15.33 -1.84 10.17
CA MET A 68 15.38 -3.14 9.48
C MET A 68 14.22 -4.05 9.89
N THR A 69 13.91 -4.11 11.19
CA THR A 69 12.75 -4.85 11.71
C THR A 69 11.46 -4.29 11.12
N GLY A 70 11.32 -2.97 11.03
CA GLY A 70 10.19 -2.31 10.41
C GLY A 70 10.00 -2.70 8.93
N LEU A 71 11.08 -2.73 8.16
CA LEU A 71 11.06 -3.15 6.76
C LEU A 71 10.64 -4.62 6.59
N ILE A 72 11.12 -5.50 7.44
CA ILE A 72 10.76 -6.94 7.41
C ILE A 72 9.28 -7.12 7.77
N ILE A 73 8.79 -6.45 8.79
CA ILE A 73 7.39 -6.51 9.22
C ILE A 73 6.47 -5.97 8.12
N MET A 74 6.81 -4.82 7.49
CA MET A 74 6.06 -4.31 6.35
C MET A 74 6.05 -5.28 5.17
N ALA A 75 7.19 -5.85 4.82
CA ALA A 75 7.29 -6.82 3.74
C ALA A 75 6.39 -8.03 4.00
N SER A 76 6.35 -8.55 5.23
CA SER A 76 5.47 -9.67 5.59
C SER A 76 3.98 -9.31 5.43
N GLY A 77 3.58 -8.11 5.82
CA GLY A 77 2.21 -7.62 5.62
C GLY A 77 1.84 -7.53 4.12
N TYR A 78 2.70 -6.98 3.30
CA TYR A 78 2.48 -6.94 1.84
C TYR A 78 2.47 -8.32 1.20
N VAL A 79 3.30 -9.25 1.67
CA VAL A 79 3.27 -10.66 1.20
C VAL A 79 1.91 -11.28 1.48
N ILE A 80 1.36 -11.11 2.68
CA ILE A 80 0.02 -11.63 3.02
C ILE A 80 -1.05 -11.03 2.09
N LEU A 81 -1.01 -9.72 1.83
CA LEU A 81 -1.96 -9.06 0.93
C LEU A 81 -1.77 -9.47 -0.54
N SER A 82 -0.57 -9.86 -0.95
CA SER A 82 -0.28 -10.22 -2.33
C SER A 82 -0.83 -11.58 -2.74
N ILE A 83 -1.24 -12.43 -1.79
CA ILE A 83 -1.78 -13.75 -2.07
C ILE A 83 -3.20 -13.62 -2.65
N PRO A 84 -3.45 -14.03 -3.90
CA PRO A 84 -4.71 -13.83 -4.58
C PRO A 84 -5.72 -14.93 -4.19
N ILE A 85 -6.28 -14.85 -2.99
CA ILE A 85 -7.32 -15.77 -2.53
C ILE A 85 -8.68 -15.12 -2.81
N LEU A 86 -9.54 -15.81 -3.57
CA LEU A 86 -10.90 -15.36 -3.82
C LEU A 86 -11.72 -15.41 -2.53
N ALA A 87 -12.36 -14.29 -2.18
CA ALA A 87 -13.24 -14.23 -1.02
C ALA A 87 -14.59 -14.91 -1.32
N THR A 88 -14.98 -15.85 -0.48
CA THR A 88 -16.25 -16.58 -0.54
C THR A 88 -16.94 -16.55 0.81
N ALA A 89 -18.24 -16.88 0.85
CA ALA A 89 -18.97 -16.98 2.12
C ALA A 89 -18.31 -17.96 3.11
N GLY A 90 -17.61 -18.98 2.61
CA GLY A 90 -16.95 -19.99 3.45
C GLY A 90 -15.60 -19.54 4.03
N ASN A 91 -14.92 -18.55 3.45
CA ASN A 91 -13.58 -18.14 3.90
C ASN A 91 -13.50 -16.69 4.43
N ILE A 92 -14.53 -15.89 4.26
CA ILE A 92 -14.54 -14.49 4.67
C ILE A 92 -14.28 -14.32 6.18
N THR A 93 -14.67 -15.25 6.99
CA THR A 93 -14.54 -15.24 8.45
C THR A 93 -13.09 -15.25 8.93
N TRP A 94 -12.18 -15.83 8.17
CA TRP A 94 -10.75 -15.81 8.48
C TRP A 94 -9.95 -14.90 7.54
N LEU A 95 -10.41 -14.73 6.29
CA LEU A 95 -9.68 -13.96 5.28
C LEU A 95 -9.73 -12.47 5.57
N LEU A 96 -10.85 -11.93 6.02
CA LEU A 96 -10.98 -10.51 6.39
C LEU A 96 -10.12 -10.16 7.63
N PRO A 97 -10.18 -10.89 8.75
CA PRO A 97 -9.25 -10.68 9.87
C PRO A 97 -7.78 -10.81 9.49
N MET A 98 -7.44 -11.76 8.61
CA MET A 98 -6.07 -11.92 8.11
C MET A 98 -5.63 -10.71 7.28
N THR A 99 -6.52 -10.15 6.47
CA THR A 99 -6.27 -8.90 5.74
C THR A 99 -6.07 -7.73 6.71
N CYS A 100 -6.89 -7.61 7.75
CA CYS A 100 -6.72 -6.58 8.79
C CYS A 100 -5.40 -6.75 9.55
N LEU A 101 -4.99 -7.98 9.85
CA LEU A 101 -3.69 -8.27 10.44
C LEU A 101 -2.54 -7.81 9.51
N ALA A 102 -2.64 -8.09 8.22
CA ALA A 102 -1.66 -7.63 7.24
C ALA A 102 -1.55 -6.10 7.19
N LEU A 103 -2.68 -5.40 7.23
CA LEU A 103 -2.72 -3.93 7.32
C LEU A 103 -2.09 -3.42 8.61
N PHE A 104 -2.34 -4.08 9.73
CA PHE A 104 -1.70 -3.76 11.01
C PHE A 104 -0.18 -3.95 10.93
N LEU A 105 0.31 -5.04 10.36
CA LEU A 105 1.75 -5.29 10.17
C LEU A 105 2.38 -4.20 9.29
N ILE A 106 1.72 -3.78 8.23
CA ILE A 106 2.20 -2.68 7.37
C ILE A 106 2.25 -1.37 8.15
N ALA A 107 1.21 -1.03 8.91
CA ALA A 107 1.17 0.18 9.71
C ALA A 107 2.23 0.19 10.81
N PHE A 108 2.41 -0.94 11.50
CA PHE A 108 3.40 -1.09 12.57
C PHE A 108 4.83 -1.01 12.02
N GLY A 109 5.12 -1.73 10.94
CA GLY A 109 6.44 -1.67 10.30
C GLY A 109 6.76 -0.28 9.76
N ASN A 110 5.77 0.42 9.18
CA ASN A 110 5.91 1.82 8.77
C ASN A 110 6.20 2.74 9.97
N GLY A 111 5.56 2.49 11.10
CA GLY A 111 5.81 3.20 12.35
C GLY A 111 7.26 3.06 12.83
N LEU A 112 7.80 1.83 12.79
CA LEU A 112 9.20 1.56 13.14
C LEU A 112 10.20 2.22 12.16
N PHE A 113 9.82 2.39 10.91
CA PHE A 113 10.68 2.93 9.87
C PHE A 113 10.69 4.46 9.81
N LYS A 114 9.49 5.09 9.80
CA LYS A 114 9.27 6.47 9.34
C LYS A 114 10.07 7.53 10.12
N GLY A 115 9.95 7.54 11.44
CA GLY A 115 10.62 8.52 12.30
C GLY A 115 12.12 8.22 12.45
N ASN A 116 12.44 6.95 12.60
CA ASN A 116 13.80 6.51 12.90
C ASN A 116 14.77 6.70 11.73
N LEU A 117 14.29 6.61 10.49
CA LEU A 117 15.12 6.89 9.33
C LEU A 117 15.56 8.35 9.26
N GLN A 118 14.66 9.28 9.57
CA GLN A 118 15.00 10.71 9.65
C GLN A 118 15.98 10.99 10.79
N ALA A 119 15.83 10.30 11.92
CA ALA A 119 16.75 10.41 13.05
C ALA A 119 18.17 9.96 12.69
N ILE A 120 18.32 8.82 12.00
CA ILE A 120 19.66 8.37 11.54
C ILE A 120 20.29 9.37 10.58
N VAL A 121 19.54 9.91 9.62
CA VAL A 121 20.05 10.92 8.70
C VAL A 121 20.46 12.16 9.46
N GLY A 122 19.67 12.59 10.44
CA GLY A 122 20.03 13.72 11.32
C GLY A 122 21.33 13.47 12.07
N GLN A 123 21.47 12.34 12.75
CA GLN A 123 22.68 11.96 13.50
C GLN A 123 23.93 11.90 12.62
N MET A 124 23.80 11.42 11.38
CA MET A 124 24.92 11.40 10.42
C MET A 124 25.42 12.82 10.13
N TYR A 125 24.53 13.79 9.96
CA TYR A 125 24.92 15.18 9.73
C TYR A 125 25.39 15.86 11.02
N ASP A 126 24.82 15.54 12.18
CA ASP A 126 25.30 16.07 13.47
C ASP A 126 26.78 15.67 13.71
N ASN A 127 27.14 14.42 13.44
CA ASN A 127 28.51 13.95 13.54
C ASN A 127 29.42 14.66 12.52
N TYR A 128 28.94 14.85 11.29
CA TYR A 128 29.71 15.55 10.25
C TYR A 128 29.95 17.04 10.60
N GLU A 129 28.94 17.71 11.15
CA GLU A 129 29.04 19.10 11.62
C GLU A 129 30.00 19.21 12.83
N ALA A 130 29.93 18.25 13.76
CA ALA A 130 30.83 18.22 14.92
C ALA A 130 32.34 18.08 14.51
N GLU A 131 32.58 17.27 13.48
CA GLU A 131 33.94 17.15 12.92
C GLU A 131 34.35 18.40 12.15
N ALA A 132 33.45 19.02 11.40
CA ALA A 132 33.71 20.24 10.68
C ALA A 132 33.98 21.43 11.62
N ALA A 133 33.31 21.51 12.77
CA ALA A 133 33.51 22.52 13.79
C ALA A 133 34.98 22.53 14.32
N LYS A 134 35.60 21.35 14.41
CA LYS A 134 37.01 21.24 14.79
C LYS A 134 38.00 21.84 13.76
N LYS A 135 37.54 22.00 12.51
CA LYS A 135 38.33 22.50 11.40
C LYS A 135 38.14 24.02 11.16
N GLY A 136 37.22 24.65 11.86
CA GLY A 136 36.98 26.09 11.80
C GLY A 136 35.56 26.45 11.33
N GLU A 137 35.25 27.73 11.43
CA GLU A 137 33.90 28.28 11.20
C GLU A 137 33.42 28.15 9.75
N GLU A 138 34.33 28.30 8.79
CA GLU A 138 33.99 28.12 7.37
C GLU A 138 33.65 26.68 7.02
N ALA A 139 34.38 25.70 7.58
CA ALA A 139 34.09 24.28 7.41
C ALA A 139 32.75 23.92 8.01
N LEU A 140 32.38 24.47 9.18
CA LEU A 140 31.07 24.27 9.81
C LEU A 140 29.96 24.86 8.95
N ARG A 141 30.11 26.04 8.39
CA ARG A 141 29.13 26.68 7.49
C ARG A 141 28.86 25.82 6.26
N LEU A 142 29.91 25.27 5.64
CA LEU A 142 29.80 24.36 4.51
C LEU A 142 29.10 23.04 4.90
N ALA A 143 29.39 22.50 6.10
CA ALA A 143 28.75 21.29 6.60
C ALA A 143 27.23 21.46 6.81
N LYS A 144 26.79 22.59 7.37
CA LYS A 144 25.37 22.94 7.51
C LYS A 144 24.69 23.06 6.15
N GLY A 145 25.29 23.68 5.16
CA GLY A 145 24.76 23.74 3.79
C GLY A 145 24.59 22.35 3.14
N LYS A 146 25.53 21.43 3.42
CA LYS A 146 25.40 20.03 2.95
C LYS A 146 24.29 19.28 3.64
N ARG A 147 24.02 19.53 4.93
CA ARG A 147 22.87 18.99 5.66
C ARG A 147 21.55 19.38 4.99
N ASP A 148 21.38 20.68 4.73
CA ASP A 148 20.17 21.20 4.08
C ASP A 148 19.96 20.57 2.71
N SER A 149 21.02 20.52 1.88
CA SER A 149 20.97 19.87 0.58
C SER A 149 20.66 18.37 0.67
N GLY A 150 21.21 17.68 1.66
CA GLY A 150 20.95 16.27 1.90
C GLY A 150 19.49 15.97 2.26
N PHE A 151 18.88 16.79 3.13
CA PHE A 151 17.46 16.67 3.43
C PHE A 151 16.57 17.03 2.23
N GLN A 152 16.95 18.04 1.44
CA GLN A 152 16.22 18.35 0.20
C GLN A 152 16.20 17.15 -0.77
N ILE A 153 17.36 16.53 -1.00
CA ILE A 153 17.45 15.32 -1.82
C ILE A 153 16.60 14.20 -1.23
N PHE A 154 16.64 13.99 0.07
CA PHE A 154 15.83 13.00 0.77
C PHE A 154 14.33 13.19 0.52
N TYR A 155 13.84 14.44 0.58
CA TYR A 155 12.43 14.75 0.28
C TYR A 155 12.08 14.62 -1.20
N VAL A 156 12.99 14.93 -2.12
CA VAL A 156 12.78 14.72 -3.56
C VAL A 156 12.52 13.22 -3.85
N PHE A 157 13.31 12.32 -3.27
CA PHE A 157 13.08 10.88 -3.44
C PHE A 157 11.75 10.40 -2.87
N ILE A 158 11.30 10.96 -1.75
CA ILE A 158 9.96 10.68 -1.20
C ILE A 158 8.88 11.05 -2.22
N ASN A 159 8.98 12.24 -2.81
CA ASN A 159 8.01 12.76 -3.77
C ASN A 159 8.01 11.96 -5.08
N ILE A 160 9.16 11.50 -5.56
CA ILE A 160 9.25 10.62 -6.73
C ILE A 160 8.48 9.31 -6.49
N GLY A 161 8.69 8.67 -5.32
CA GLY A 161 7.93 7.47 -4.95
C GLY A 161 6.43 7.71 -4.92
N GLY A 162 6.01 8.85 -4.34
CA GLY A 162 4.60 9.25 -4.27
C GLY A 162 4.00 9.62 -5.62
N LEU A 163 4.78 10.15 -6.55
CA LEU A 163 4.32 10.51 -7.90
C LEU A 163 4.05 9.27 -8.77
N ILE A 164 4.91 8.28 -8.69
CA ILE A 164 4.82 7.09 -9.57
C ILE A 164 3.77 6.09 -9.08
N ALA A 165 3.69 5.86 -7.78
CA ALA A 165 2.86 4.82 -7.18
C ALA A 165 1.37 4.86 -7.58
N PRO A 166 0.67 6.01 -7.60
CA PRO A 166 -0.75 6.07 -7.97
C PRO A 166 -1.06 5.61 -9.39
N PHE A 167 -0.06 5.65 -10.28
CA PHE A 167 -0.23 5.19 -11.67
C PHE A 167 0.00 3.68 -11.82
N VAL A 168 0.85 3.08 -10.99
CA VAL A 168 1.23 1.67 -11.11
C VAL A 168 0.04 0.74 -10.86
N ALA A 169 -0.73 0.99 -9.80
CA ALA A 169 -1.86 0.14 -9.45
C ALA A 169 -2.97 0.10 -10.52
N PRO A 170 -3.46 1.24 -11.04
CA PRO A 170 -4.42 1.24 -12.15
C PRO A 170 -3.87 0.62 -13.43
N LEU A 171 -2.59 0.83 -13.74
CA LEU A 171 -1.97 0.26 -14.94
C LEU A 171 -1.91 -1.26 -14.87
N LEU A 172 -1.47 -1.83 -13.75
CA LEU A 172 -1.39 -3.29 -13.56
C LEU A 172 -2.78 -3.93 -13.60
N ARG A 173 -3.77 -3.33 -12.95
CA ARG A 173 -5.15 -3.81 -12.97
C ARG A 173 -5.74 -3.75 -14.38
N SER A 174 -5.61 -2.63 -15.07
CA SER A 174 -6.12 -2.46 -16.43
C SER A 174 -5.43 -3.39 -17.43
N TRP A 175 -4.13 -3.59 -17.30
CA TRP A 175 -3.39 -4.54 -18.09
C TRP A 175 -3.91 -5.98 -17.89
N TRP A 176 -4.11 -6.39 -16.63
CA TRP A 176 -4.60 -7.74 -16.33
C TRP A 176 -6.02 -7.98 -16.82
N LEU A 177 -6.91 -7.00 -16.69
CA LEU A 177 -8.25 -7.05 -17.27
C LEU A 177 -8.18 -7.24 -18.78
N LYS A 178 -7.36 -6.46 -19.48
CA LYS A 178 -7.19 -6.55 -20.94
C LYS A 178 -6.66 -7.92 -21.37
N VAL A 179 -5.71 -8.50 -20.65
CA VAL A 179 -5.19 -9.85 -20.93
C VAL A 179 -6.30 -10.88 -20.87
N ASN A 180 -7.32 -10.68 -20.04
CA ASN A 180 -8.48 -11.53 -19.90
C ASN A 180 -9.68 -11.09 -20.79
N GLY A 181 -9.46 -10.18 -21.74
CA GLY A 181 -10.49 -9.71 -22.68
C GLY A 181 -11.54 -8.79 -22.05
N LEU A 182 -11.25 -8.22 -20.89
CA LEU A 182 -12.17 -7.36 -20.14
C LEU A 182 -11.64 -5.94 -20.01
N THR A 183 -12.53 -5.00 -19.70
CA THR A 183 -12.18 -3.62 -19.40
C THR A 183 -12.57 -3.24 -17.97
N TYR A 184 -11.98 -2.16 -17.47
CA TYR A 184 -12.23 -1.66 -16.13
C TYR A 184 -13.54 -0.88 -16.05
N ASP A 185 -14.34 -1.20 -15.03
CA ASP A 185 -15.43 -0.37 -14.54
C ASP A 185 -15.43 -0.34 -13.01
N ALA A 186 -15.56 0.85 -12.42
CA ALA A 186 -15.46 1.04 -10.98
C ALA A 186 -16.69 0.54 -10.21
N SER A 187 -17.87 0.58 -10.83
CA SER A 187 -19.15 0.23 -10.22
C SER A 187 -19.52 -1.25 -10.35
N LEU A 188 -18.94 -1.92 -11.34
CA LEU A 188 -19.28 -3.31 -11.66
C LEU A 188 -18.96 -4.30 -10.52
N PRO A 189 -17.85 -4.20 -9.77
CA PRO A 189 -17.60 -5.09 -8.63
C PRO A 189 -18.71 -5.03 -7.57
N ALA A 190 -19.21 -3.85 -7.22
CA ALA A 190 -20.29 -3.69 -6.26
C ALA A 190 -21.60 -4.32 -6.77
N LEU A 191 -21.94 -4.13 -8.05
CA LEU A 191 -23.11 -4.74 -8.68
C LEU A 191 -22.97 -6.27 -8.76
N CYS A 192 -21.77 -6.77 -9.06
CA CYS A 192 -21.51 -8.21 -9.05
C CYS A 192 -21.69 -8.81 -7.65
N HIS A 193 -21.20 -8.19 -6.61
CA HIS A 193 -21.44 -8.64 -5.23
C HIS A 193 -22.93 -8.61 -4.87
N LYS A 194 -23.63 -7.54 -5.26
CA LYS A 194 -25.07 -7.41 -5.04
C LYS A 194 -25.84 -8.53 -5.74
N TYR A 195 -25.51 -8.81 -7.00
CA TYR A 195 -26.14 -9.89 -7.75
C TYR A 195 -25.87 -11.27 -7.14
N LEU A 196 -24.65 -11.55 -6.72
CA LEU A 196 -24.30 -12.83 -6.09
C LEU A 196 -24.99 -13.03 -4.73
N ASN A 197 -25.33 -11.96 -4.02
CA ASN A 197 -26.03 -12.01 -2.74
C ASN A 197 -27.56 -12.05 -2.89
N GLU A 198 -28.13 -11.24 -3.77
CA GLU A 198 -29.58 -11.02 -3.91
C GLU A 198 -30.19 -11.83 -5.07
N GLY A 199 -29.42 -12.16 -6.09
CA GLY A 199 -29.88 -12.89 -7.27
C GLY A 199 -31.06 -12.21 -7.96
N ALA A 200 -32.14 -12.98 -8.16
CA ALA A 200 -33.36 -12.49 -8.81
C ALA A 200 -34.16 -11.46 -8.00
N SER A 201 -33.86 -11.27 -6.71
CA SER A 201 -34.51 -10.25 -5.86
C SER A 201 -33.95 -8.84 -6.05
N MET A 202 -32.89 -8.70 -6.85
CA MET A 202 -32.30 -7.42 -7.22
C MET A 202 -33.31 -6.56 -7.99
N SER A 203 -33.31 -5.23 -7.77
CA SER A 203 -34.23 -4.32 -8.46
C SER A 203 -34.03 -4.37 -9.99
N ALA A 204 -35.12 -4.14 -10.74
CA ALA A 204 -35.07 -4.16 -12.20
C ALA A 204 -34.04 -3.18 -12.78
N ASP A 205 -33.97 -1.98 -12.21
CA ASP A 205 -33.02 -0.94 -12.65
C ASP A 205 -31.56 -1.37 -12.40
N ALA A 206 -31.29 -1.97 -11.26
CA ALA A 206 -29.96 -2.48 -10.93
C ALA A 206 -29.56 -3.68 -11.83
N MET A 207 -30.53 -4.55 -12.14
CA MET A 207 -30.33 -5.68 -13.06
C MET A 207 -30.07 -5.20 -14.50
N GLN A 208 -30.79 -4.19 -14.95
CA GLN A 208 -30.55 -3.60 -16.25
C GLN A 208 -29.15 -2.97 -16.33
N ASN A 209 -28.79 -2.16 -15.34
CA ASN A 209 -27.48 -1.56 -15.25
C ASN A 209 -26.33 -2.60 -15.24
N LEU A 210 -26.52 -3.69 -14.48
CA LEU A 210 -25.56 -4.80 -14.48
C LEU A 210 -25.39 -5.39 -15.89
N ASN A 211 -26.48 -5.70 -16.60
CA ASN A 211 -26.43 -6.27 -17.95
C ASN A 211 -25.74 -5.33 -18.96
N GLU A 212 -26.03 -4.03 -18.87
CA GLU A 212 -25.39 -3.02 -19.71
C GLU A 212 -23.89 -2.96 -19.46
N LEU A 213 -23.44 -2.89 -18.19
CA LEU A 213 -22.04 -2.85 -17.83
C LEU A 213 -21.30 -4.15 -18.19
N VAL A 214 -21.91 -5.31 -18.02
CA VAL A 214 -21.35 -6.60 -18.44
C VAL A 214 -21.01 -6.58 -19.92
N THR A 215 -21.93 -6.10 -20.77
CA THR A 215 -21.71 -5.98 -22.21
C THR A 215 -20.63 -4.95 -22.51
N GLN A 216 -20.64 -3.82 -21.82
CA GLN A 216 -19.71 -2.71 -22.02
C GLN A 216 -18.25 -3.08 -21.70
N VAL A 217 -18.03 -3.92 -20.68
CA VAL A 217 -16.68 -4.40 -20.33
C VAL A 217 -16.19 -5.57 -21.17
N GLY A 218 -16.98 -6.06 -22.12
CA GLY A 218 -16.63 -7.17 -23.01
C GLY A 218 -17.07 -8.55 -22.49
N GLY A 219 -17.95 -8.61 -21.50
CA GLY A 219 -18.51 -9.84 -20.95
C GLY A 219 -19.76 -10.34 -21.69
N SER A 220 -20.27 -11.48 -21.22
CA SER A 220 -21.54 -12.04 -21.69
C SER A 220 -22.55 -12.11 -20.53
N SER A 221 -23.77 -11.68 -20.79
CA SER A 221 -24.88 -11.74 -19.85
C SER A 221 -25.62 -13.08 -19.83
N THR A 222 -25.12 -14.09 -20.55
CA THR A 222 -25.77 -15.42 -20.66
C THR A 222 -25.79 -16.15 -19.32
N ASP A 223 -24.71 -16.06 -18.54
CA ASP A 223 -24.62 -16.56 -17.17
C ASP A 223 -23.98 -15.47 -16.28
N LEU A 224 -24.83 -14.64 -15.70
CA LEU A 224 -24.39 -13.51 -14.86
C LEU A 224 -23.67 -13.98 -13.60
N SER A 225 -24.04 -15.12 -13.02
CA SER A 225 -23.39 -15.65 -11.82
C SER A 225 -21.94 -16.04 -12.11
N ALA A 226 -21.72 -16.78 -13.19
CA ALA A 226 -20.39 -17.16 -13.63
C ALA A 226 -19.56 -15.93 -14.02
N PHE A 227 -20.15 -14.99 -14.76
CA PHE A 227 -19.48 -13.75 -15.14
C PHE A 227 -19.07 -12.92 -13.92
N CYS A 228 -19.97 -12.66 -12.99
CA CYS A 228 -19.69 -11.87 -11.80
C CYS A 228 -18.56 -12.49 -10.95
N THR A 229 -18.60 -13.80 -10.75
CA THR A 229 -17.54 -14.52 -10.03
C THR A 229 -16.19 -14.37 -10.75
N GLN A 230 -16.16 -14.58 -12.06
CA GLN A 230 -14.96 -14.44 -12.87
C GLN A 230 -14.43 -12.97 -12.91
N TYR A 231 -15.31 -12.01 -13.08
CA TYR A 231 -14.92 -10.60 -13.12
C TYR A 231 -14.31 -10.15 -11.80
N LEU A 232 -14.93 -10.51 -10.67
CA LEU A 232 -14.39 -10.21 -9.34
C LEU A 232 -13.03 -10.86 -9.11
N ASP A 233 -12.84 -12.10 -9.53
CA ASP A 233 -11.56 -12.79 -9.41
C ASP A 233 -10.47 -12.10 -10.24
N ILE A 234 -10.73 -11.82 -11.51
CA ILE A 234 -9.79 -11.12 -12.39
C ILE A 234 -9.50 -9.70 -11.90
N PHE A 235 -10.53 -8.96 -11.50
CA PHE A 235 -10.39 -7.59 -10.98
C PHE A 235 -9.51 -7.56 -9.73
N ASN A 236 -9.77 -8.42 -8.76
CA ASN A 236 -9.01 -8.48 -7.53
C ASN A 236 -7.59 -9.02 -7.73
N THR A 237 -7.40 -9.98 -8.62
CA THR A 237 -6.05 -10.45 -8.99
C THR A 237 -5.22 -9.32 -9.58
N GLY A 238 -5.79 -8.45 -10.39
CA GLY A 238 -5.12 -7.25 -10.89
C GLY A 238 -4.67 -6.29 -9.77
N ILE A 239 -5.45 -6.17 -8.70
CA ILE A 239 -5.05 -5.41 -7.50
C ILE A 239 -3.94 -6.14 -6.73
N HIS A 240 -4.00 -7.46 -6.61
CA HIS A 240 -2.95 -8.26 -5.97
C HIS A 240 -1.58 -8.09 -6.64
N TYR A 241 -1.53 -7.90 -7.96
CA TYR A 241 -0.28 -7.55 -8.66
C TYR A 241 0.34 -6.24 -8.16
N SER A 242 -0.49 -5.27 -7.75
CA SER A 242 0.00 -4.02 -7.13
C SER A 242 0.67 -4.30 -5.78
N PHE A 243 0.14 -5.22 -4.99
CA PHE A 243 0.75 -5.64 -3.73
C PHE A 243 2.04 -6.42 -3.96
N ILE A 244 2.13 -7.25 -5.00
CA ILE A 244 3.38 -7.91 -5.39
C ILE A 244 4.44 -6.87 -5.76
N ALA A 245 4.09 -5.82 -6.51
CA ALA A 245 5.00 -4.72 -6.80
C ALA A 245 5.50 -4.04 -5.52
N SER A 246 4.64 -3.87 -4.52
CA SER A 246 5.03 -3.35 -3.20
C SER A 246 5.98 -4.28 -2.46
N VAL A 247 5.76 -5.61 -2.50
CA VAL A 247 6.68 -6.60 -1.92
C VAL A 247 8.06 -6.50 -2.54
N VAL A 248 8.14 -6.50 -3.87
CA VAL A 248 9.42 -6.39 -4.59
C VAL A 248 10.16 -5.11 -4.18
N GLN A 249 9.44 -3.99 -4.13
CA GLN A 249 10.03 -2.72 -3.76
C GLN A 249 10.47 -2.69 -2.28
N MET A 250 9.75 -3.35 -1.37
CA MET A 250 10.17 -3.48 0.03
C MET A 250 11.45 -4.30 0.17
N LEU A 251 11.58 -5.39 -0.58
CA LEU A 251 12.79 -6.21 -0.60
C LEU A 251 13.98 -5.43 -1.16
N ILE A 252 13.78 -4.65 -2.23
CA ILE A 252 14.82 -3.76 -2.77
C ILE A 252 15.22 -2.72 -1.72
N SER A 253 14.25 -2.12 -1.03
CA SER A 253 14.50 -1.14 0.03
C SER A 253 15.30 -1.74 1.20
N LEU A 254 15.00 -2.98 1.57
CA LEU A 254 15.73 -3.70 2.60
C LEU A 254 17.19 -3.97 2.18
N VAL A 255 17.40 -4.47 0.96
CA VAL A 255 18.75 -4.74 0.42
C VAL A 255 19.59 -3.45 0.33
N ILE A 256 18.98 -2.34 -0.09
CA ILE A 256 19.68 -1.04 -0.16
C ILE A 256 20.05 -0.52 1.23
N PHE A 257 19.24 -0.83 2.24
CA PHE A 257 19.44 -0.30 3.60
C PHE A 257 20.49 -1.09 4.40
N ILE A 258 20.66 -2.39 4.13
CA ILE A 258 21.69 -3.24 4.74
C ILE A 258 23.09 -2.78 4.34
#